data_8da79afa480d41c8eb42065b924c5f39
#
_entry.id   8da79afa480d41c8eb42065b924c5f39
#
_cell.length_a   1.000
_cell.length_b   1.000
_cell.length_c   1.000
_cell.angle_alpha   90.00
_cell.angle_beta   90.00
_cell.angle_gamma   90.00
#
_symmetry.space_group_name_H-M   'P 1'
#
loop_
_entity.id
_entity.type
_entity.pdbx_description
1 polymer ?
#
loop_
_entity_poly.entity_id
_entity_poly.type
_entity_poly.pdbx_seq_one_letter_code
_entity_poly.pdbx_strand_id
1 'polypeptide(L)' 'MTLDDAVQQMTDRIKAACGGAEVKTVKMSDEEARLSVYAPTGDMQKIKDVTFQPAIDLLNSDGLDIQVFVYDKDAPPLKG' A
#
# COMPACT_ATOMS: atom_id res chain seq x y z
N MET A 1 6.86 12.60 11.39
CA MET A 1 5.66 11.94 10.86
C MET A 1 5.42 10.66 11.66
N THR A 2 4.19 10.42 12.05
CA THR A 2 3.83 9.17 12.74
C THR A 2 3.55 8.07 11.72
N LEU A 3 3.53 6.82 12.19
CA LEU A 3 3.15 5.71 11.33
C LEU A 3 1.74 5.88 10.77
N ASP A 4 0.80 6.35 11.58
CA ASP A 4 -0.57 6.58 11.12
C ASP A 4 -0.63 7.62 9.99
N ASP A 5 0.14 8.69 10.11
CA ASP A 5 0.24 9.71 9.05
C ASP A 5 0.81 9.11 7.76
N ALA A 6 1.84 8.30 7.89
CA ALA A 6 2.48 7.65 6.74
C ALA A 6 1.51 6.69 6.06
N VAL A 7 0.78 5.89 6.83
CA VAL A 7 -0.23 4.96 6.31
C VAL A 7 -1.33 5.74 5.57
N GLN A 8 -1.77 6.85 6.15
CA GLN A 8 -2.81 7.67 5.52
C GLN A 8 -2.33 8.25 4.19
N GLN A 9 -1.10 8.76 4.14
CA GLN A 9 -0.54 9.30 2.90
C GLN A 9 -0.44 8.24 1.83
N MET A 10 0.04 7.05 2.18
CA MET A 10 0.15 5.95 1.21
C MET A 10 -1.22 5.51 0.72
N THR A 11 -2.20 5.41 1.62
CA THR A 11 -3.55 5.04 1.25
C THR A 11 -4.15 6.07 0.29
N ASP A 12 -3.95 7.36 0.56
CA ASP A 12 -4.45 8.44 -0.31
C ASP A 12 -3.83 8.36 -1.70
N ARG A 13 -2.52 8.08 -1.79
CA ARG A 13 -1.84 7.91 -3.08
C ARG A 13 -2.43 6.74 -3.86
N ILE A 14 -2.67 5.63 -3.19
CA ILE A 14 -3.23 4.44 -3.81
C ILE A 14 -4.63 4.73 -4.35
N LYS A 15 -5.47 5.36 -3.56
CA LYS A 15 -6.84 5.69 -3.97
C LYS A 15 -6.90 6.76 -5.05
N ALA A 16 -5.94 7.67 -5.07
CA ALA A 16 -5.82 8.65 -6.15
C ALA A 16 -5.43 7.99 -7.47
N ALA A 17 -4.59 6.95 -7.41
CA ALA A 17 -4.18 6.20 -8.59
C ALA A 17 -5.28 5.24 -9.07
N CYS A 18 -6.05 4.70 -8.14
CA CYS A 18 -7.11 3.74 -8.45
C CYS A 18 -8.26 3.90 -7.44
N GLY A 19 -9.34 4.57 -7.86
CA GLY A 19 -10.50 4.82 -7.00
C GLY A 19 -11.22 3.55 -6.56
N GLY A 20 -11.08 2.45 -7.31
CA GLY A 20 -11.71 1.18 -6.97
C GLY A 20 -10.85 0.26 -6.09
N ALA A 21 -9.68 0.71 -5.67
CA ALA A 21 -8.80 -0.12 -4.84
C ALA A 21 -9.31 -0.21 -3.41
N GLU A 22 -9.17 -1.40 -2.83
CA GLU A 22 -9.43 -1.62 -1.41
C GLU A 22 -8.09 -1.74 -0.71
N VAL A 23 -7.94 -1.04 0.42
CA VAL A 23 -6.69 -1.05 1.19
C VAL A 23 -6.97 -1.55 2.59
N LYS A 24 -6.25 -2.59 2.99
CA LYS A 24 -6.31 -3.12 4.35
C LYS A 24 -4.97 -2.87 5.01
N THR A 25 -5.01 -2.30 6.20
CA THR A 25 -3.81 -1.92 6.94
C THR A 25 -3.63 -2.84 8.14
N VAL A 26 -2.41 -3.36 8.30
CA VAL A 26 -2.00 -4.09 9.50
C VAL A 26 -0.76 -3.42 10.06
N LYS A 27 -0.86 -2.91 11.28
CA LYS A 27 0.29 -2.33 11.98
C LYS A 27 1.06 -3.45 12.66
N MET A 28 2.33 -3.57 12.31
CA MET A 28 3.21 -4.61 12.85
C MET A 28 3.92 -4.12 14.11
N SER A 29 4.23 -2.81 14.15
CA SER A 29 4.87 -2.15 15.28
C SER A 29 4.62 -0.64 15.15
N ASP A 30 5.26 0.16 16.00
CA ASP A 30 5.15 1.62 15.91
C ASP A 30 5.81 2.19 14.66
N GLU A 31 6.67 1.42 14.01
CA GLU A 31 7.46 1.87 12.86
C GLU A 31 7.23 1.05 11.61
N GLU A 32 6.38 0.03 11.67
CA GLU A 32 6.17 -0.89 10.56
C GLU A 32 4.70 -1.18 10.36
N ALA A 33 4.26 -1.08 9.09
CA ALA A 33 2.90 -1.42 8.71
C ALA A 33 2.88 -2.12 7.36
N ARG A 34 1.86 -2.95 7.16
CA ARG A 34 1.62 -3.63 5.90
C ARG A 34 0.30 -3.15 5.32
N LEU A 35 0.34 -2.75 4.05
CA LEU A 35 -0.85 -2.40 3.29
C LEU A 35 -1.13 -3.49 2.27
N SER A 36 -2.28 -4.13 2.39
CA SER A 36 -2.74 -5.10 1.39
C SER A 36 -3.74 -4.39 0.50
N VAL A 37 -3.40 -4.26 -0.77
CA VAL A 37 -4.18 -3.50 -1.75
C VAL A 37 -4.82 -4.46 -2.73
N TYR A 38 -6.13 -4.38 -2.86
CA TYR A 38 -6.88 -5.20 -3.81
C TYR A 38 -7.38 -4.28 -4.93
N ALA A 39 -6.92 -4.52 -6.15
CA ALA A 39 -7.19 -3.66 -7.29
C ALA A 39 -7.46 -4.46 -8.56
N PRO A 40 -8.16 -3.86 -9.55
CA PRO A 40 -8.32 -4.50 -10.85
C PRO A 40 -6.95 -4.78 -11.49
N THR A 41 -6.86 -5.86 -12.27
CA THR A 41 -5.60 -6.30 -12.90
C THR A 41 -4.87 -5.16 -13.60
N GLY A 42 -5.59 -4.34 -14.36
CA GLY A 42 -4.99 -3.27 -15.16
C GLY A 42 -4.42 -2.13 -14.33
N ASP A 43 -4.76 -2.03 -13.05
CA ASP A 43 -4.32 -0.95 -12.17
C ASP A 43 -3.20 -1.37 -11.22
N MET A 44 -2.86 -2.65 -11.16
CA MET A 44 -1.89 -3.16 -10.20
C MET A 44 -0.51 -2.51 -10.37
N GLN A 45 -0.03 -2.40 -11.61
CA GLN A 45 1.29 -1.81 -11.85
C GLN A 45 1.31 -0.33 -11.51
N LYS A 46 0.22 0.37 -11.79
CA LYS A 46 0.09 1.78 -11.46
C LYS A 46 0.20 2.03 -9.96
N ILE A 47 -0.43 1.16 -9.16
CA ILE A 47 -0.36 1.24 -7.70
C ILE A 47 1.07 0.99 -7.22
N LYS A 48 1.75 -0.01 -7.77
CA LYS A 48 3.14 -0.28 -7.43
C LYS A 48 4.02 0.91 -7.75
N ASP A 49 3.81 1.54 -8.90
CA ASP A 49 4.60 2.69 -9.35
C ASP A 49 4.45 3.90 -8.42
N VAL A 50 3.23 4.18 -7.95
CA VAL A 50 2.99 5.37 -7.11
C VAL A 50 3.37 5.16 -5.65
N THR A 51 3.59 3.91 -5.21
CA THR A 51 3.92 3.60 -3.82
C THR A 51 5.39 3.28 -3.61
N PHE A 52 6.12 2.91 -4.65
CA PHE A 52 7.51 2.46 -4.53
C PHE A 52 8.42 3.55 -3.94
N GLN A 53 8.49 4.70 -4.59
CA GLN A 53 9.38 5.77 -4.14
C GLN A 53 8.96 6.37 -2.80
N PRO A 54 7.67 6.68 -2.56
CA PRO A 54 7.24 7.14 -1.24
C PRO A 54 7.58 6.19 -0.10
N ALA A 55 7.48 4.87 -0.33
CA ALA A 55 7.83 3.88 0.69
C ALA A 55 9.32 3.95 1.04
N ILE A 56 10.17 4.07 0.02
CA ILE A 56 11.61 4.20 0.22
C ILE A 56 11.94 5.51 0.95
N ASP A 57 11.30 6.60 0.57
CA ASP A 57 11.52 7.91 1.18
C ASP A 57 11.15 7.91 2.66
N LEU A 58 10.03 7.29 3.02
CA LEU A 58 9.59 7.17 4.41
C LEU A 58 10.58 6.36 5.24
N LEU A 59 11.09 5.28 4.69
CA LEU A 59 12.08 4.44 5.38
C LEU A 59 13.37 5.22 5.62
N ASN A 60 13.84 5.95 4.61
CA ASN A 60 15.11 6.66 4.70
C ASN A 60 15.02 7.93 5.55
N SER A 61 13.91 8.66 5.52
CA SER A 61 13.78 9.92 6.23
C SER A 61 13.24 9.76 7.64
N ASP A 62 12.24 8.90 7.83
CA ASP A 62 11.51 8.78 9.08
C ASP A 62 11.69 7.42 9.77
N GLY A 63 12.37 6.48 9.12
CA GLY A 63 12.54 5.13 9.66
C GLY A 63 11.25 4.33 9.68
N LEU A 64 10.24 4.72 8.88
CA LEU A 64 8.95 4.05 8.84
C LEU A 64 8.92 3.06 7.68
N ASP A 65 8.72 1.79 8.00
CA ASP A 65 8.68 0.72 7.00
C ASP A 65 7.22 0.42 6.63
N ILE A 66 6.80 0.91 5.47
CA ILE A 66 5.48 0.66 4.92
C ILE A 66 5.62 -0.35 3.78
N GLN A 67 5.14 -1.56 4.00
CA GLN A 67 5.16 -2.62 3.00
C GLN A 67 3.84 -2.62 2.24
N VAL A 68 3.91 -2.55 0.91
CA VAL A 68 2.71 -2.52 0.06
C VAL A 68 2.66 -3.79 -0.77
N PHE A 69 1.61 -4.57 -0.59
CA PHE A 69 1.34 -5.78 -1.36
C PHE A 69 0.10 -5.54 -2.20
N VAL A 70 0.21 -5.77 -3.50
CA VAL A 70 -0.89 -5.54 -4.44
C VAL A 70 -1.42 -6.89 -4.92
N TYR A 71 -2.72 -7.07 -4.79
CA TYR A 71 -3.42 -8.28 -5.19
C TYR A 71 -4.46 -7.96 -6.26
N ASP A 72 -4.64 -8.90 -7.17
CA ASP A 72 -5.64 -8.79 -8.23
C ASP A 72 -7.02 -9.19 -7.65
N LYS A 73 -7.91 -8.21 -7.50
CA LYS A 73 -9.24 -8.47 -6.94
C LYS A 73 -10.14 -9.22 -7.92
N ASP A 74 -9.76 -9.26 -9.19
CA ASP A 74 -10.50 -9.97 -10.23
C ASP A 74 -10.05 -11.42 -10.38
N ALA A 75 -8.92 -11.78 -9.76
CA ALA A 75 -8.43 -13.15 -9.82
C ALA A 75 -9.29 -14.05 -8.93
N PRO A 76 -9.54 -15.30 -9.36
CA PRO A 76 -10.25 -16.24 -8.50
C PRO A 76 -9.42 -16.52 -7.24
N PRO A 77 -10.07 -16.73 -6.08
CA PRO A 77 -9.34 -17.02 -4.87
C PRO A 77 -8.56 -18.31 -5.02
N LEU A 78 -7.36 -18.32 -4.47
CA LEU A 78 -6.53 -19.53 -4.44
C LEU A 78 -7.19 -20.55 -3.51
N LYS A 79 -7.36 -21.75 -4.03
CA LYS A 79 -7.82 -22.84 -3.20
C LYS A 79 -6.59 -23.50 -2.61
N GLY A 80 -6.52 -23.42 -1.31
CA GLY A 80 -5.42 -23.99 -0.57
C GLY A 80 -5.43 -25.49 -0.60
#